data_22719aa73154e8acb09fe4d1934c8902
#
_entry.id   22719aa73154e8acb09fe4d1934c8902
#
_cell.length_a   1.000
_cell.length_b   1.000
_cell.length_c   1.000
_cell.angle_alpha   90.00
_cell.angle_beta   90.00
_cell.angle_gamma   90.00
#
_symmetry.space_group_name_H-M   'P 1'
#
loop_
_entity.id
_entity.type
_entity.pdbx_description
1 polymer ?
#
loop_
_entity_poly.entity_id
_entity_poly.type
_entity_poly.pdbx_seq_one_letter_code
_entity_poly.pdbx_strand_id
1 'polypeptide(L)'
;MKMLSKYLMAAFLPLMIAGCASDNDIAGTSPSSSPVPLSFAVSDQGYVNSDIKANTRTSESSTYTTAFTSGDKLGMYVVNGSGTVVKENICLTYDGSSWTPSELFYYDSSNMTGYKFFAYYPYSATTTTVDGSATDAKTFFASKISGWTPATNQATPAEYAANDLMVGAGTVGSISNGMFPVTFAMTHSMAMIVMKLPYVILTADASYGFTLGMTCSGFFPRHTTLGEYRYLVKPSTSTTIAGSYAQMEKLTANVKKTFSQSVTSGDANTYYTLTIDTYGDDGTKHTPAAGDYLLNDGGIVPKTATNTSILGCLSRAVGVVTSVSPSEADKSAGYTHGYVMALQNASTSAAWSNSTSYDEVLMNHTTQTYDTFIKYKDGRLNTDTIVSLGLAKQTYSATTYPAHYAAVNFSGAVAVPTGCSNWYLPSIGQMYDVAVNLYSQTEVPSNSLTGYCYWSGTSSAAATALSAYMTKVSSNGGTATGFTNSNEYYWTSSEYSSSLAYSLNFGSGGSLYLSRGSKDNTYYVRPFLAF
;
A
#
# COMPACT_ATOMS: atom_id res chain seq x y z
N MET A 1 -25.02 -23.88 -9.54
CA MET A 1 -24.50 -23.89 -10.91
C MET A 1 -23.07 -23.43 -10.87
N LYS A 2 -22.12 -24.31 -11.15
CA LYS A 2 -20.68 -24.09 -10.97
C LYS A 2 -20.16 -23.23 -12.12
N MET A 3 -19.48 -22.11 -11.84
CA MET A 3 -18.66 -21.42 -12.84
C MET A 3 -17.18 -21.69 -12.58
N LEU A 4 -16.55 -22.31 -13.58
CA LEU A 4 -15.14 -22.64 -13.67
C LEU A 4 -14.31 -21.36 -13.89
N SER A 5 -13.28 -21.18 -13.06
CA SER A 5 -12.18 -20.28 -13.30
C SER A 5 -11.31 -20.83 -14.44
N LYS A 6 -11.12 -20.05 -15.50
CA LYS A 6 -10.21 -20.38 -16.61
C LYS A 6 -8.83 -19.78 -16.33
N TYR A 7 -7.89 -20.65 -15.97
CA TYR A 7 -6.46 -20.32 -16.04
C TYR A 7 -6.02 -20.31 -17.51
N LEU A 8 -5.52 -19.18 -17.97
CA LEU A 8 -4.88 -19.04 -19.28
C LEU A 8 -3.42 -19.48 -19.16
N MET A 9 -3.14 -20.73 -19.54
CA MET A 9 -1.80 -21.27 -19.66
C MET A 9 -1.26 -20.87 -21.04
N ALA A 10 -0.27 -19.95 -21.08
CA ALA A 10 0.45 -19.63 -22.29
C ALA A 10 1.40 -20.79 -22.61
N ALA A 11 1.04 -21.59 -23.60
CA ALA A 11 1.90 -22.63 -24.14
C ALA A 11 2.93 -21.99 -25.07
N PHE A 12 4.21 -22.00 -24.69
CA PHE A 12 5.32 -21.77 -25.60
C PHE A 12 5.50 -22.98 -26.48
N LEU A 13 5.29 -22.81 -27.78
CA LEU A 13 5.52 -23.80 -28.81
C LEU A 13 7.00 -23.71 -29.26
N PRO A 14 7.83 -24.75 -29.09
CA PRO A 14 9.18 -24.72 -29.65
C PRO A 14 9.12 -24.95 -31.17
N LEU A 15 9.69 -24.02 -31.91
CA LEU A 15 9.89 -24.12 -33.35
C LEU A 15 10.96 -25.18 -33.61
N MET A 16 10.55 -26.38 -34.07
CA MET A 16 11.45 -27.41 -34.52
C MET A 16 12.00 -27.03 -35.91
N ILE A 17 13.28 -26.69 -35.97
CA ILE A 17 14.02 -26.66 -37.25
C ILE A 17 14.57 -28.06 -37.49
N ALA A 18 13.95 -28.78 -38.39
CA ALA A 18 14.48 -30.04 -38.88
C ALA A 18 15.66 -29.78 -39.83
N GLY A 19 16.87 -29.97 -39.32
CA GLY A 19 18.08 -30.06 -40.16
C GLY A 19 18.41 -31.53 -40.46
N CYS A 20 18.40 -31.89 -41.71
CA CYS A 20 18.86 -33.19 -42.16
C CYS A 20 20.34 -33.39 -41.83
N ALA A 21 20.65 -34.39 -41.01
CA ALA A 21 22.01 -34.89 -40.85
C ALA A 21 22.19 -36.10 -41.76
N SER A 22 23.15 -36.02 -42.66
CA SER A 22 23.67 -37.17 -43.39
C SER A 22 24.61 -37.94 -42.48
N ASP A 23 24.32 -39.23 -42.34
CA ASP A 23 25.15 -40.25 -41.71
C ASP A 23 26.52 -40.37 -42.41
N ASN A 24 27.59 -40.22 -41.63
CA ASN A 24 28.89 -40.81 -41.98
C ASN A 24 29.57 -41.25 -40.69
N ASP A 25 29.52 -42.56 -40.45
CA ASP A 25 30.33 -43.28 -39.49
C ASP A 25 31.82 -43.04 -39.72
N ILE A 26 32.50 -42.39 -38.77
CA ILE A 26 33.93 -42.54 -38.54
C ILE A 26 34.17 -42.83 -37.08
N ALA A 27 34.63 -44.06 -36.82
CA ALA A 27 35.03 -44.51 -35.49
C ALA A 27 36.22 -43.73 -34.94
N GLY A 28 36.12 -43.35 -33.65
CA GLY A 28 37.26 -43.21 -32.77
C GLY A 28 37.95 -41.84 -32.73
N THR A 29 37.33 -40.85 -32.12
CA THR A 29 38.06 -39.89 -31.28
C THR A 29 37.11 -39.51 -30.12
N SER A 30 37.63 -39.60 -28.89
CA SER A 30 36.96 -39.08 -27.72
C SER A 30 36.45 -37.66 -27.99
N PRO A 31 35.23 -37.29 -27.60
CA PRO A 31 34.75 -35.94 -27.84
C PRO A 31 35.65 -34.98 -27.08
N SER A 32 36.44 -34.18 -27.78
CA SER A 32 37.02 -32.98 -27.20
C SER A 32 35.81 -32.13 -26.80
N SER A 33 35.54 -31.99 -25.52
CA SER A 33 34.44 -31.18 -25.03
C SER A 33 34.72 -29.72 -25.44
N SER A 34 34.00 -29.24 -26.44
CA SER A 34 34.11 -27.84 -26.85
C SER A 34 33.73 -26.97 -25.64
N PRO A 35 34.47 -25.90 -25.38
CA PRO A 35 34.13 -24.98 -24.27
C PRO A 35 32.70 -24.46 -24.41
N VAL A 36 31.91 -24.56 -23.35
CA VAL A 36 30.50 -24.22 -23.30
C VAL A 36 30.29 -22.97 -22.42
N PRO A 37 29.45 -22.01 -22.83
CA PRO A 37 29.19 -20.82 -22.02
C PRO A 37 28.54 -21.17 -20.71
N LEU A 38 28.73 -20.29 -19.72
CA LEU A 38 28.08 -20.37 -18.39
C LEU A 38 26.79 -19.56 -18.35
N SER A 39 25.82 -20.08 -17.61
CA SER A 39 24.68 -19.30 -17.12
C SER A 39 24.77 -19.18 -15.60
N PHE A 40 24.21 -18.10 -15.06
CA PHE A 40 24.35 -17.78 -13.65
C PHE A 40 22.99 -17.62 -12.97
N ALA A 41 22.85 -18.25 -11.79
CA ALA A 41 21.72 -18.06 -10.90
C ALA A 41 22.25 -17.66 -9.51
N VAL A 42 21.58 -16.72 -8.87
CA VAL A 42 21.95 -16.20 -7.55
C VAL A 42 20.73 -16.18 -6.66
N SER A 43 20.85 -16.74 -5.47
CA SER A 43 19.81 -16.71 -4.45
C SER A 43 20.38 -16.23 -3.11
N ASP A 44 19.61 -15.46 -2.38
CA ASP A 44 19.88 -15.13 -0.99
C ASP A 44 19.30 -16.21 -0.07
N GLN A 45 20.08 -16.65 0.92
CA GLN A 45 19.67 -17.66 1.90
C GLN A 45 18.98 -17.03 3.12
N GLY A 46 18.95 -15.69 3.20
CA GLY A 46 18.38 -14.92 4.29
C GLY A 46 19.15 -14.98 5.59
N TYR A 47 18.73 -14.15 6.55
CA TYR A 47 19.29 -14.13 7.90
C TYR A 47 18.68 -15.22 8.78
N VAL A 48 19.50 -15.80 9.64
CA VAL A 48 19.06 -16.81 10.64
C VAL A 48 18.72 -16.10 11.95
N ASN A 49 17.62 -16.46 12.59
CA ASN A 49 17.26 -15.93 13.91
C ASN A 49 18.28 -16.36 14.97
N SER A 50 18.82 -15.41 15.74
CA SER A 50 19.74 -15.70 16.84
C SER A 50 19.11 -16.50 17.97
N ASP A 51 17.80 -16.35 18.19
CA ASP A 51 17.08 -17.03 19.28
C ASP A 51 16.79 -18.52 18.99
N ILE A 52 16.97 -18.96 17.73
CA ILE A 52 16.71 -20.36 17.31
C ILE A 52 17.91 -21.29 17.51
N LYS A 53 19.05 -20.81 18.00
CA LYS A 53 20.21 -21.67 18.32
C LYS A 53 20.00 -22.66 19.45
N ALA A 54 18.87 -22.65 20.16
CA ALA A 54 18.50 -23.61 21.19
C ALA A 54 17.42 -24.58 20.65
N ASN A 55 17.88 -25.68 20.07
CA ASN A 55 17.18 -26.99 19.93
C ASN A 55 15.64 -27.01 20.02
N THR A 56 14.88 -26.43 19.10
CA THR A 56 13.49 -26.82 18.87
C THR A 56 13.13 -26.82 17.39
N ARG A 57 12.53 -27.94 16.94
CA ARG A 57 12.13 -28.23 15.56
C ARG A 57 10.81 -27.53 15.17
N THR A 58 10.73 -26.23 15.28
CA THR A 58 9.63 -25.47 14.66
C THR A 58 10.21 -24.20 14.06
N SER A 59 10.48 -24.25 12.77
CA SER A 59 10.88 -23.08 12.01
C SER A 59 9.67 -22.23 11.70
N GLU A 60 9.48 -21.12 12.38
CA GLU A 60 8.73 -20.01 11.81
C GLU A 60 9.65 -19.34 10.78
N SER A 61 9.31 -19.50 9.50
CA SER A 61 10.08 -18.97 8.39
C SER A 61 9.76 -17.50 8.18
N SER A 62 10.34 -16.61 8.97
CA SER A 62 10.59 -15.24 8.53
C SER A 62 12.09 -15.10 8.23
N THR A 63 12.54 -15.74 7.19
CA THR A 63 13.86 -15.50 6.64
C THR A 63 13.84 -14.13 6.00
N TYR A 64 14.55 -13.17 6.60
CA TYR A 64 14.77 -11.86 5.99
C TYR A 64 15.68 -12.04 4.77
N THR A 65 15.07 -12.25 3.61
CA THR A 65 15.75 -12.42 2.33
C THR A 65 15.80 -11.10 1.56
N THR A 66 16.83 -10.92 0.78
CA THR A 66 16.96 -9.81 -0.17
C THR A 66 16.56 -10.30 -1.57
N ALA A 67 15.62 -9.61 -2.20
CA ALA A 67 15.33 -9.83 -3.63
C ALA A 67 16.25 -8.95 -4.47
N PHE A 68 16.97 -9.54 -5.41
CA PHE A 68 17.77 -8.79 -6.37
C PHE A 68 16.87 -8.08 -7.38
N THR A 69 17.25 -6.87 -7.76
CA THR A 69 16.53 -6.02 -8.71
C THR A 69 17.39 -5.71 -9.92
N SER A 70 16.75 -5.36 -11.05
CA SER A 70 17.48 -4.98 -12.26
C SER A 70 18.47 -3.85 -11.97
N GLY A 71 19.72 -4.06 -12.39
CA GLY A 71 20.84 -3.18 -12.12
C GLY A 71 21.75 -3.63 -10.98
N ASP A 72 21.33 -4.61 -10.16
CA ASP A 72 22.19 -5.18 -9.13
C ASP A 72 23.43 -5.85 -9.74
N LYS A 73 24.55 -5.74 -9.01
CA LYS A 73 25.85 -6.24 -9.49
C LYS A 73 26.54 -7.03 -8.41
N LEU A 74 27.18 -8.14 -8.81
CA LEU A 74 28.07 -8.92 -7.95
C LEU A 74 29.44 -9.14 -8.61
N GLY A 75 30.46 -9.36 -7.81
CA GLY A 75 31.81 -9.69 -8.26
C GLY A 75 32.06 -11.18 -8.19
N MET A 76 32.50 -11.79 -9.30
CA MET A 76 32.80 -13.20 -9.38
C MET A 76 34.29 -13.45 -9.56
N TYR A 77 34.79 -14.48 -8.90
CA TYR A 77 36.16 -15.00 -9.03
C TYR A 77 36.13 -16.46 -9.45
N VAL A 78 37.10 -16.85 -10.23
CA VAL A 78 37.31 -18.26 -10.65
C VAL A 78 38.69 -18.71 -10.24
N VAL A 79 38.76 -19.85 -9.57
CA VAL A 79 40.00 -20.45 -9.05
C VAL A 79 40.17 -21.82 -9.67
N ASN A 80 41.34 -22.14 -10.16
CA ASN A 80 41.65 -23.46 -10.71
C ASN A 80 41.89 -24.53 -9.62
N GLY A 81 42.03 -25.78 -10.03
CA GLY A 81 42.24 -26.90 -9.11
C GLY A 81 43.52 -26.80 -8.26
N SER A 82 44.53 -25.99 -8.66
CA SER A 82 45.75 -25.73 -7.91
C SER A 82 45.67 -24.53 -6.93
N GLY A 83 44.52 -23.86 -6.85
CA GLY A 83 44.31 -22.71 -5.97
C GLY A 83 44.73 -21.38 -6.59
N THR A 84 45.03 -21.33 -7.90
CA THR A 84 45.36 -20.06 -8.57
C THR A 84 44.10 -19.37 -9.04
N VAL A 85 43.96 -18.08 -8.77
CA VAL A 85 42.88 -17.23 -9.29
C VAL A 85 43.13 -17.02 -10.79
N VAL A 86 42.25 -17.56 -11.66
CA VAL A 86 42.36 -17.48 -13.12
C VAL A 86 41.42 -16.40 -13.70
N LYS A 87 40.40 -16.00 -12.99
CA LYS A 87 39.53 -14.84 -13.27
C LYS A 87 39.27 -14.08 -11.99
N GLU A 88 39.47 -12.77 -12.07
CA GLU A 88 39.38 -11.90 -10.92
C GLU A 88 38.29 -10.86 -11.13
N ASN A 89 37.38 -10.76 -10.17
CA ASN A 89 36.40 -9.68 -10.04
C ASN A 89 35.54 -9.41 -11.30
N ILE A 90 35.14 -10.48 -12.00
CA ILE A 90 34.18 -10.36 -13.11
C ILE A 90 32.88 -9.79 -12.57
N CYS A 91 32.43 -8.67 -13.15
CA CYS A 91 31.13 -8.08 -12.81
C CYS A 91 29.99 -8.86 -13.46
N LEU A 92 29.10 -9.42 -12.65
CA LEU A 92 27.81 -9.95 -13.13
C LEU A 92 26.72 -8.90 -12.84
N THR A 93 25.95 -8.55 -13.85
CA THR A 93 24.84 -7.59 -13.73
C THR A 93 23.52 -8.31 -13.91
N TYR A 94 22.56 -8.06 -13.02
CA TYR A 94 21.20 -8.59 -13.10
C TYR A 94 20.31 -7.68 -13.94
N ASP A 95 19.62 -8.23 -14.93
CA ASP A 95 18.72 -7.47 -15.82
C ASP A 95 17.24 -7.52 -15.36
N GLY A 96 16.95 -8.24 -14.27
CA GLY A 96 15.60 -8.53 -13.77
C GLY A 96 15.14 -9.97 -14.04
N SER A 97 15.89 -10.72 -14.88
CA SER A 97 15.61 -12.12 -15.21
C SER A 97 16.85 -13.00 -15.18
N SER A 98 17.99 -12.46 -15.59
CA SER A 98 19.26 -13.20 -15.73
C SER A 98 20.46 -12.37 -15.27
N TRP A 99 21.54 -13.10 -14.91
CA TRP A 99 22.83 -12.49 -14.56
C TRP A 99 23.78 -12.57 -15.73
N THR A 100 24.23 -11.43 -16.23
CA THR A 100 25.10 -11.33 -17.40
C THR A 100 26.52 -10.90 -16.97
N PRO A 101 27.57 -11.67 -17.31
CA PRO A 101 28.95 -11.32 -16.97
C PRO A 101 29.50 -10.21 -17.89
N SER A 102 30.39 -9.36 -17.35
CA SER A 102 31.07 -8.31 -18.10
C SER A 102 32.06 -8.85 -19.15
N GLU A 103 32.48 -10.08 -19.00
CA GLU A 103 33.25 -10.82 -20.00
C GLU A 103 32.74 -12.25 -20.09
N LEU A 104 32.73 -12.81 -21.33
CA LEU A 104 32.32 -14.19 -21.55
C LEU A 104 33.36 -15.15 -20.96
N PHE A 105 32.89 -16.14 -20.24
CA PHE A 105 33.68 -17.21 -19.69
C PHE A 105 33.09 -18.56 -20.13
N TYR A 106 33.93 -19.42 -20.68
CA TYR A 106 33.55 -20.74 -21.16
C TYR A 106 34.07 -21.80 -20.20
N TYR A 107 33.27 -22.80 -19.93
CA TYR A 107 33.59 -23.91 -19.06
C TYR A 107 33.86 -25.15 -19.91
N ASP A 108 35.00 -25.82 -19.64
CA ASP A 108 35.35 -27.10 -20.20
C ASP A 108 35.47 -28.12 -19.07
N SER A 109 34.52 -29.04 -18.99
CA SER A 109 34.45 -30.02 -17.91
C SER A 109 35.62 -30.99 -17.88
N SER A 110 36.33 -31.18 -19.01
CA SER A 110 37.50 -32.06 -19.10
C SER A 110 38.79 -31.42 -18.58
N ASN A 111 38.93 -30.11 -18.82
CA ASN A 111 40.13 -29.36 -18.44
C ASN A 111 39.98 -28.51 -17.17
N MET A 112 38.77 -28.33 -16.71
CA MET A 112 38.44 -27.46 -15.55
C MET A 112 37.99 -28.26 -14.33
N THR A 113 38.39 -29.51 -14.22
CA THR A 113 38.14 -30.31 -13.02
C THR A 113 38.74 -29.65 -11.80
N GLY A 114 37.95 -29.50 -10.72
CA GLY A 114 38.39 -28.86 -9.48
C GLY A 114 38.37 -27.33 -9.50
N TYR A 115 37.88 -26.70 -10.57
CA TYR A 115 37.65 -25.26 -10.60
C TYR A 115 36.56 -24.89 -9.59
N LYS A 116 36.75 -23.74 -8.91
CA LYS A 116 35.83 -23.18 -7.92
C LYS A 116 35.40 -21.80 -8.38
N PHE A 117 34.15 -21.48 -8.10
CA PHE A 117 33.56 -20.17 -8.36
C PHE A 117 33.17 -19.53 -7.02
N PHE A 118 33.55 -18.27 -6.83
CA PHE A 118 33.19 -17.51 -5.64
C PHE A 118 32.59 -16.17 -6.05
N ALA A 119 31.57 -15.71 -5.35
CA ALA A 119 30.90 -14.44 -5.63
C ALA A 119 30.70 -13.63 -4.36
N TYR A 120 30.65 -12.31 -4.51
CA TYR A 120 30.30 -11.38 -3.45
C TYR A 120 29.37 -10.28 -3.95
N TYR A 121 28.53 -9.77 -3.09
CA TYR A 121 27.60 -8.65 -3.30
C TYR A 121 27.74 -7.66 -2.13
N PRO A 122 27.64 -6.33 -2.33
CA PRO A 122 27.55 -5.64 -3.62
C PRO A 122 28.91 -5.55 -4.34
N TYR A 123 28.87 -5.46 -5.65
CA TYR A 123 30.07 -5.32 -6.49
C TYR A 123 30.86 -4.05 -6.19
N SER A 124 32.16 -4.17 -6.19
CA SER A 124 33.09 -3.04 -6.19
C SER A 124 34.11 -3.25 -7.32
N ALA A 125 34.40 -2.18 -8.07
CA ALA A 125 35.45 -2.25 -9.11
C ALA A 125 36.86 -2.44 -8.51
N THR A 126 37.04 -2.15 -7.23
CA THR A 126 38.31 -2.37 -6.52
C THR A 126 38.43 -3.84 -6.16
N THR A 127 39.47 -4.49 -6.65
CA THR A 127 39.81 -5.87 -6.29
C THR A 127 40.20 -5.96 -4.79
N THR A 128 40.04 -7.16 -4.25
CA THR A 128 40.42 -7.46 -2.87
C THR A 128 41.35 -8.67 -2.83
N THR A 129 42.24 -8.72 -1.85
CA THR A 129 43.03 -9.91 -1.60
C THR A 129 42.11 -11.07 -1.23
N VAL A 130 42.31 -12.21 -1.89
CA VAL A 130 41.53 -13.43 -1.71
C VAL A 130 42.43 -14.62 -1.43
N ASP A 131 41.91 -15.64 -0.74
CA ASP A 131 42.63 -16.89 -0.50
C ASP A 131 42.26 -17.96 -1.53
N GLY A 132 43.06 -18.12 -2.56
CA GLY A 132 42.82 -19.12 -3.62
C GLY A 132 42.79 -20.58 -3.13
N SER A 133 43.40 -20.88 -1.97
CA SER A 133 43.39 -22.20 -1.36
C SER A 133 42.04 -22.54 -0.69
N ALA A 134 41.20 -21.55 -0.44
CA ALA A 134 39.93 -21.70 0.29
C ALA A 134 38.97 -22.70 -0.38
N THR A 135 38.18 -23.35 0.45
CA THR A 135 37.12 -24.28 0.02
C THR A 135 35.71 -23.70 0.19
N ASP A 136 35.60 -22.62 0.89
CA ASP A 136 34.33 -21.90 1.13
C ASP A 136 34.48 -20.39 0.89
N ALA A 137 33.34 -19.72 0.65
CA ALA A 137 33.33 -18.30 0.29
C ALA A 137 33.76 -17.37 1.44
N LYS A 138 33.51 -17.72 2.70
CA LYS A 138 33.90 -16.88 3.86
C LYS A 138 35.40 -16.85 4.00
N THR A 139 36.07 -17.99 3.88
CA THR A 139 37.53 -18.08 3.89
C THR A 139 38.12 -17.38 2.67
N PHE A 140 37.54 -17.62 1.47
CA PHE A 140 38.01 -16.96 0.26
C PHE A 140 37.96 -15.43 0.33
N PHE A 141 36.90 -14.85 0.86
CA PHE A 141 36.74 -13.40 1.02
C PHE A 141 37.09 -12.87 2.42
N ALA A 142 37.84 -13.60 3.23
CA ALA A 142 38.13 -13.24 4.61
C ALA A 142 38.68 -11.80 4.77
N SER A 143 39.58 -11.39 3.87
CA SER A 143 40.14 -10.03 3.86
C SER A 143 39.08 -8.97 3.57
N LYS A 144 38.19 -9.21 2.62
CA LYS A 144 37.08 -8.31 2.32
C LYS A 144 36.08 -8.21 3.48
N ILE A 145 35.73 -9.35 4.07
CA ILE A 145 34.81 -9.41 5.22
C ILE A 145 35.37 -8.68 6.43
N SER A 146 36.66 -8.91 6.76
CA SER A 146 37.29 -8.27 7.90
C SER A 146 37.39 -6.75 7.73
N GLY A 147 37.66 -6.28 6.50
CA GLY A 147 37.75 -4.85 6.17
C GLY A 147 36.36 -4.17 6.01
N TRP A 148 35.26 -4.93 5.91
CA TRP A 148 33.95 -4.34 5.70
C TRP A 148 33.40 -3.70 6.97
N THR A 149 32.95 -2.47 6.86
CA THR A 149 32.28 -1.75 7.94
C THR A 149 31.02 -1.09 7.40
N PRO A 150 29.84 -1.51 7.84
CA PRO A 150 28.60 -0.88 7.44
C PRO A 150 28.58 0.61 7.78
N ALA A 151 28.11 1.43 6.86
CA ALA A 151 27.93 2.85 7.10
C ALA A 151 26.82 3.11 8.12
N THR A 152 26.88 4.24 8.80
CA THR A 152 25.86 4.66 9.77
C THR A 152 24.54 5.05 9.09
N ASN A 153 24.57 5.49 7.83
CA ASN A 153 23.37 5.77 7.05
C ASN A 153 22.96 4.56 6.22
N GLN A 154 21.79 4.00 6.55
CA GLN A 154 21.16 2.86 5.89
C GLN A 154 19.65 3.10 5.70
N ALA A 155 19.21 4.37 5.67
CA ALA A 155 17.80 4.74 5.72
C ALA A 155 17.02 4.36 4.44
N THR A 156 17.67 4.44 3.29
CA THR A 156 17.05 4.06 2.01
C THR A 156 17.31 2.60 1.64
N PRO A 157 16.49 1.99 0.77
CA PRO A 157 16.76 0.64 0.26
C PRO A 157 18.16 0.50 -0.38
N ALA A 158 18.60 1.52 -1.14
CA ALA A 158 19.89 1.50 -1.82
C ALA A 158 21.06 1.58 -0.83
N GLU A 159 20.98 2.48 0.17
CA GLU A 159 22.00 2.59 1.22
C GLU A 159 22.06 1.31 2.06
N TYR A 160 20.92 0.73 2.41
CA TYR A 160 20.88 -0.55 3.13
C TYR A 160 21.55 -1.67 2.31
N ALA A 161 21.15 -1.86 1.05
CA ALA A 161 21.72 -2.88 0.17
C ALA A 161 23.22 -2.70 -0.08
N ALA A 162 23.70 -1.45 -0.17
CA ALA A 162 25.13 -1.14 -0.32
C ALA A 162 25.98 -1.52 0.91
N ASN A 163 25.35 -1.74 2.07
CA ASN A 163 26.02 -2.14 3.30
C ASN A 163 25.91 -3.64 3.59
N ASP A 164 25.09 -4.37 2.85
CA ASP A 164 24.80 -5.79 3.06
C ASP A 164 25.78 -6.69 2.29
N LEU A 165 26.96 -6.89 2.86
CA LEU A 165 27.95 -7.77 2.26
C LEU A 165 27.51 -9.23 2.32
N MET A 166 27.28 -9.83 1.16
CA MET A 166 27.01 -11.26 0.99
C MET A 166 28.15 -11.95 0.24
N VAL A 167 28.41 -13.20 0.55
CA VAL A 167 29.38 -14.07 -0.14
C VAL A 167 28.78 -15.44 -0.43
N GLY A 168 29.17 -16.05 -1.54
CA GLY A 168 28.70 -17.38 -1.93
C GLY A 168 29.71 -18.17 -2.75
N ALA A 169 29.72 -19.48 -2.58
CA ALA A 169 30.43 -20.41 -3.46
C ALA A 169 29.46 -20.90 -4.56
N GLY A 170 29.96 -20.97 -5.77
CA GLY A 170 29.19 -21.41 -6.94
C GLY A 170 29.23 -22.93 -7.11
N THR A 171 28.07 -23.51 -7.33
CA THR A 171 27.92 -24.91 -7.70
C THR A 171 27.68 -25.01 -9.21
N VAL A 172 28.52 -25.78 -9.94
CA VAL A 172 28.36 -26.03 -11.35
C VAL A 172 27.41 -27.22 -11.52
N GLY A 173 26.31 -27.00 -12.24
CA GLY A 173 25.32 -28.04 -12.56
C GLY A 173 25.65 -28.77 -13.87
N SER A 174 24.80 -29.73 -14.26
CA SER A 174 24.88 -30.37 -15.55
C SER A 174 24.46 -29.42 -16.68
N ILE A 175 25.03 -29.61 -17.87
CA ILE A 175 24.70 -28.81 -19.05
C ILE A 175 23.18 -28.79 -19.30
N SER A 176 22.64 -27.62 -19.52
CA SER A 176 21.23 -27.40 -19.84
C SER A 176 21.11 -26.26 -20.84
N ASN A 177 20.28 -26.44 -21.87
CA ASN A 177 20.10 -25.46 -22.96
C ASN A 177 21.43 -24.97 -23.59
N GLY A 178 22.42 -25.85 -23.67
CA GLY A 178 23.74 -25.53 -24.26
C GLY A 178 24.63 -24.65 -23.35
N MET A 179 24.33 -24.53 -22.05
CA MET A 179 25.11 -23.79 -21.06
C MET A 179 25.33 -24.63 -19.81
N PHE A 180 26.44 -24.40 -19.10
CA PHE A 180 26.62 -24.89 -17.73
C PHE A 180 26.07 -23.90 -16.74
N PRO A 181 25.06 -24.26 -15.93
CA PRO A 181 24.56 -23.38 -14.86
C PRO A 181 25.56 -23.35 -13.71
N VAL A 182 25.87 -22.13 -13.23
CA VAL A 182 26.55 -21.89 -11.97
C VAL A 182 25.57 -21.22 -11.01
N THR A 183 25.27 -21.87 -9.89
CA THR A 183 24.33 -21.34 -8.89
C THR A 183 25.09 -20.87 -7.66
N PHE A 184 24.91 -19.62 -7.27
CA PHE A 184 25.44 -19.03 -6.04
C PHE A 184 24.34 -18.96 -4.97
N ALA A 185 24.54 -19.66 -3.86
CA ALA A 185 23.79 -19.49 -2.63
C ALA A 185 24.50 -18.46 -1.76
N MET A 186 24.01 -17.23 -1.75
CA MET A 186 24.63 -16.12 -1.04
C MET A 186 24.24 -16.13 0.44
N THR A 187 25.22 -15.88 1.31
CA THR A 187 25.01 -15.73 2.76
C THR A 187 25.53 -14.37 3.23
N HIS A 188 24.83 -13.75 4.16
CA HIS A 188 25.22 -12.45 4.70
C HIS A 188 26.49 -12.55 5.55
N SER A 189 27.36 -11.57 5.41
CA SER A 189 28.60 -11.46 6.20
C SER A 189 28.46 -10.49 7.38
N MET A 190 27.37 -9.74 7.42
CA MET A 190 27.00 -8.84 8.51
C MET A 190 25.97 -9.49 9.44
N ALA A 191 25.78 -8.90 10.63
CA ALA A 191 24.65 -9.18 11.50
C ALA A 191 23.58 -8.09 11.31
N MET A 192 22.31 -8.41 11.54
CA MET A 192 21.21 -7.48 11.42
C MET A 192 20.51 -7.26 12.77
N ILE A 193 20.25 -6.02 13.12
CA ILE A 193 19.40 -5.65 14.25
C ILE A 193 18.03 -5.26 13.70
N VAL A 194 17.00 -5.98 14.15
CA VAL A 194 15.59 -5.70 13.85
C VAL A 194 14.98 -4.99 15.05
N MET A 195 14.71 -3.71 14.90
CA MET A 195 14.11 -2.90 15.96
C MET A 195 12.58 -2.90 15.81
N LYS A 196 11.88 -3.29 16.89
CA LYS A 196 10.42 -3.32 16.96
C LYS A 196 9.92 -2.17 17.85
N LEU A 197 9.03 -1.36 17.31
CA LEU A 197 8.34 -0.28 18.01
C LEU A 197 6.84 -0.56 18.05
N PRO A 198 6.14 -0.03 19.07
CA PRO A 198 4.68 -0.04 19.07
C PRO A 198 4.11 0.71 17.87
N TYR A 199 2.98 0.27 17.37
CA TYR A 199 2.26 0.94 16.29
C TYR A 199 0.74 0.82 16.48
N VAL A 200 -0.03 1.65 15.77
CA VAL A 200 -1.49 1.65 15.79
C VAL A 200 -2.00 1.35 14.39
N ILE A 201 -2.97 0.44 14.28
CA ILE A 201 -3.63 0.13 13.02
C ILE A 201 -4.86 1.01 12.88
N LEU A 202 -4.87 1.85 11.85
CA LEU A 202 -5.90 2.84 11.57
C LEU A 202 -6.60 2.53 10.24
N THR A 203 -7.19 1.32 10.12
CA THR A 203 -7.99 0.94 8.95
C THR A 203 -9.16 0.07 9.34
N ALA A 204 -10.16 0.00 8.46
CA ALA A 204 -11.25 -0.94 8.57
C ALA A 204 -10.76 -2.40 8.48
N ASP A 205 -9.78 -2.68 7.63
CA ASP A 205 -9.32 -4.03 7.28
C ASP A 205 -8.06 -4.48 8.02
N ALA A 206 -7.59 -3.73 9.00
CA ALA A 206 -6.37 -4.00 9.75
C ALA A 206 -5.08 -4.09 8.89
N SER A 207 -5.11 -3.60 7.64
CA SER A 207 -3.99 -3.66 6.70
C SER A 207 -3.12 -2.40 6.70
N TYR A 208 -3.63 -1.30 7.21
CA TYR A 208 -2.92 -0.02 7.30
C TYR A 208 -2.55 0.30 8.73
N GLY A 209 -1.29 0.49 8.99
CA GLY A 209 -0.80 0.84 10.30
C GLY A 209 -0.04 2.17 10.29
N PHE A 210 -0.06 2.85 11.40
CA PHE A 210 0.63 4.10 11.61
C PHE A 210 1.74 3.93 12.66
N THR A 211 2.99 4.18 12.26
CA THR A 211 4.11 4.23 13.17
C THR A 211 4.57 5.67 13.33
N LEU A 212 4.67 6.14 14.56
CA LEU A 212 5.30 7.41 14.85
C LEU A 212 6.79 7.28 14.60
N GLY A 213 7.36 8.19 13.81
CA GLY A 213 8.74 8.12 13.37
C GLY A 213 9.72 7.98 14.53
N MET A 214 10.74 7.14 14.35
CA MET A 214 11.87 6.98 15.25
C MET A 214 13.01 7.90 14.81
N THR A 215 13.64 8.57 15.77
CA THR A 215 14.89 9.31 15.56
C THR A 215 15.99 8.62 16.31
N CYS A 216 17.05 8.20 15.60
CA CYS A 216 18.21 7.52 16.20
C CYS A 216 19.36 8.47 16.43
N SER A 217 20.18 8.16 17.43
CA SER A 217 21.34 8.97 17.81
C SER A 217 22.59 8.46 17.07
N GLY A 218 22.96 9.16 16.00
CA GLY A 218 24.20 8.89 15.26
C GLY A 218 24.13 7.78 14.23
N PHE A 219 22.95 7.22 13.95
CA PHE A 219 22.74 6.24 12.88
C PHE A 219 21.34 6.39 12.27
N PHE A 220 21.14 5.86 11.06
CA PHE A 220 19.91 5.98 10.31
C PHE A 220 19.48 4.59 9.79
N PRO A 221 18.61 3.88 10.52
CA PRO A 221 18.17 2.55 10.13
C PRO A 221 17.14 2.62 8.99
N ARG A 222 17.02 1.52 8.24
CA ARG A 222 15.99 1.36 7.23
C ARG A 222 14.63 1.08 7.88
N HIS A 223 13.65 1.91 7.63
CA HIS A 223 12.25 1.61 7.91
C HIS A 223 11.72 0.62 6.86
N THR A 224 11.15 -0.50 7.26
CA THR A 224 10.70 -1.57 6.35
C THR A 224 9.19 -1.74 6.33
N THR A 225 8.59 -1.91 7.50
CA THR A 225 7.16 -2.06 7.70
C THR A 225 6.76 -1.35 8.99
N LEU A 226 5.47 -1.37 9.30
CA LEU A 226 4.93 -0.78 10.52
C LEU A 226 5.68 -1.22 11.76
N GLY A 227 6.22 -0.26 12.48
CA GLY A 227 6.95 -0.52 13.72
C GLY A 227 8.27 -1.28 13.55
N GLU A 228 8.71 -1.56 12.33
CA GLU A 228 9.95 -2.30 12.11
C GLU A 228 11.00 -1.46 11.39
N TYR A 229 12.21 -1.46 11.98
CA TYR A 229 13.41 -0.88 11.40
C TYR A 229 14.53 -1.91 11.40
N ARG A 230 15.38 -1.87 10.38
CA ARG A 230 16.54 -2.78 10.22
C ARG A 230 17.82 -1.99 10.14
N TYR A 231 18.87 -2.52 10.77
CA TYR A 231 20.20 -1.91 10.79
C TYR A 231 21.28 -2.98 10.75
N LEU A 232 22.18 -2.89 9.79
CA LEU A 232 23.30 -3.80 9.63
C LEU A 232 24.49 -3.37 10.49
N VAL A 233 25.08 -4.33 11.19
CA VAL A 233 26.25 -4.11 12.05
C VAL A 233 27.31 -5.17 11.79
N LYS A 234 28.55 -4.85 12.13
CA LYS A 234 29.64 -5.82 12.07
C LYS A 234 29.41 -6.94 13.10
N PRO A 235 29.60 -8.22 12.74
CA PRO A 235 29.51 -9.33 13.70
C PRO A 235 30.49 -9.19 14.85
N SER A 236 30.15 -9.76 16.01
CA SER A 236 30.95 -9.77 17.24
C SER A 236 31.29 -8.38 17.79
N THR A 237 30.41 -7.40 17.50
CA THR A 237 30.57 -6.03 18.06
C THR A 237 29.42 -5.72 19.02
N SER A 238 29.68 -4.88 20.02
CA SER A 238 28.62 -4.30 20.84
C SER A 238 28.25 -2.94 20.27
N THR A 239 26.98 -2.79 19.90
CA THR A 239 26.44 -1.56 19.30
C THR A 239 25.38 -0.98 20.23
N THR A 240 25.51 0.29 20.61
CA THR A 240 24.48 0.99 21.36
C THR A 240 23.43 1.52 20.41
N ILE A 241 22.20 1.02 20.54
CA ILE A 241 21.02 1.45 19.81
C ILE A 241 20.27 2.44 20.70
N ALA A 242 20.39 3.73 20.40
CA ALA A 242 19.78 4.80 21.18
C ALA A 242 19.00 5.77 20.29
N GLY A 243 17.98 6.36 20.85
CA GLY A 243 17.15 7.30 20.12
C GLY A 243 15.89 7.72 20.88
N SER A 244 14.92 8.19 20.12
CA SER A 244 13.60 8.54 20.65
C SER A 244 12.51 8.24 19.61
N TYR A 245 11.31 7.98 20.10
CA TYR A 245 10.13 7.85 19.29
C TYR A 245 8.97 8.57 19.99
N ALA A 246 7.93 8.93 19.23
CA ALA A 246 6.72 9.48 19.81
C ALA A 246 5.78 8.33 20.16
N GLN A 247 5.43 8.19 21.43
CA GLN A 247 4.42 7.22 21.86
C GLN A 247 3.03 7.82 21.71
N MET A 248 2.13 7.09 21.07
CA MET A 248 0.73 7.45 20.98
C MET A 248 -0.05 6.89 22.17
N GLU A 249 -0.15 7.69 23.23
CA GLU A 249 -1.10 7.37 24.29
C GLU A 249 -2.50 7.77 23.83
N LYS A 250 -3.35 6.79 23.53
CA LYS A 250 -4.78 6.95 23.20
C LYS A 250 -5.09 7.95 22.07
N LEU A 251 -4.26 8.03 21.02
CA LEU A 251 -4.43 8.98 19.91
C LEU A 251 -4.37 10.48 20.30
N THR A 252 -4.07 10.82 21.55
CA THR A 252 -4.26 12.17 22.09
C THR A 252 -2.99 12.86 22.57
N ALA A 253 -1.86 12.16 22.77
CA ALA A 253 -0.65 12.80 23.28
C ALA A 253 0.60 12.41 22.50
N ASN A 254 1.46 13.41 22.21
CA ASN A 254 2.82 13.22 21.72
C ASN A 254 3.78 13.04 22.91
N VAL A 255 3.77 11.89 23.55
CA VAL A 255 4.79 11.60 24.55
C VAL A 255 6.04 11.12 23.84
N LYS A 256 7.09 11.94 23.90
CA LYS A 256 8.41 11.54 23.39
C LYS A 256 9.06 10.59 24.40
N LYS A 257 9.33 9.36 23.98
CA LYS A 257 10.10 8.38 24.76
C LYS A 257 11.50 8.25 24.21
N THR A 258 12.45 8.10 25.10
CA THR A 258 13.85 7.82 24.76
C THR A 258 14.18 6.38 25.09
N PHE A 259 15.06 5.79 24.31
CA PHE A 259 15.59 4.45 24.57
C PHE A 259 17.12 4.45 24.36
N SER A 260 17.79 3.55 25.07
CA SER A 260 19.21 3.27 24.89
C SER A 260 19.46 1.83 25.33
N GLN A 261 19.79 0.98 24.38
CA GLN A 261 20.04 -0.44 24.62
C GLN A 261 21.32 -0.86 23.90
N SER A 262 22.15 -1.67 24.55
CA SER A 262 23.32 -2.27 23.94
C SER A 262 22.97 -3.64 23.38
N VAL A 263 23.22 -3.84 22.10
CA VAL A 263 23.05 -5.12 21.42
C VAL A 263 24.44 -5.65 21.09
N THR A 264 24.78 -6.83 21.60
CA THR A 264 26.00 -7.53 21.20
C THR A 264 25.64 -8.47 20.07
N SER A 265 26.05 -8.14 18.85
CA SER A 265 25.89 -9.02 17.70
C SER A 265 26.89 -10.19 17.82
N GLY A 266 26.40 -11.42 17.74
CA GLY A 266 27.25 -12.61 17.75
C GLY A 266 27.76 -12.92 16.35
N ASP A 267 27.13 -13.84 15.67
CA ASP A 267 27.59 -14.38 14.40
C ASP A 267 27.11 -13.57 13.17
N ALA A 268 27.88 -13.63 12.11
CA ALA A 268 27.45 -13.22 10.78
C ALA A 268 26.22 -14.02 10.32
N ASN A 269 25.47 -13.47 9.39
CA ASN A 269 24.24 -14.09 8.85
C ASN A 269 23.14 -14.34 9.89
N THR A 270 23.15 -13.61 11.01
CA THR A 270 22.13 -13.71 12.04
C THR A 270 21.43 -12.37 12.24
N TYR A 271 20.14 -12.42 12.60
CA TYR A 271 19.42 -11.22 13.04
C TYR A 271 19.07 -11.32 14.54
N TYR A 272 19.02 -10.16 15.16
CA TYR A 272 18.73 -9.93 16.58
C TYR A 272 17.51 -9.02 16.68
N THR A 273 16.45 -9.48 17.34
CA THR A 273 15.28 -8.64 17.58
C THR A 273 15.48 -7.79 18.82
N LEU A 274 15.34 -6.48 18.66
CA LEU A 274 15.34 -5.50 19.72
C LEU A 274 13.94 -4.91 19.86
N THR A 275 13.17 -5.34 20.85
CA THR A 275 11.90 -4.71 21.19
C THR A 275 12.19 -3.46 22.00
N ILE A 276 11.93 -2.29 21.42
CA ILE A 276 12.27 -0.99 22.02
C ILE A 276 11.28 -0.65 23.14
N ASP A 277 10.01 -0.97 22.96
CA ASP A 277 9.00 -0.82 23.98
C ASP A 277 7.91 -1.88 23.75
N THR A 278 7.41 -2.43 24.84
CA THR A 278 6.27 -3.35 24.89
C THR A 278 4.97 -2.65 25.26
N TYR A 279 5.03 -1.34 25.48
CA TYR A 279 3.85 -0.56 25.88
C TYR A 279 2.93 -0.30 24.71
N GLY A 280 1.71 -0.74 24.89
CA GLY A 280 0.60 -0.50 23.96
C GLY A 280 0.76 -1.35 22.71
N ASP A 281 -0.02 -2.30 22.69
CA ASP A 281 -0.34 -3.19 21.58
C ASP A 281 0.51 -3.05 20.32
N ASP A 282 1.01 -4.12 19.91
CA ASP A 282 1.30 -4.58 18.57
C ASP A 282 0.16 -4.30 17.56
N GLY A 283 -0.59 -3.21 17.70
CA GLY A 283 -1.58 -2.72 16.78
C GLY A 283 -2.98 -2.55 17.37
N THR A 284 -3.19 -1.50 18.17
CA THR A 284 -4.56 -1.09 18.51
C THR A 284 -5.33 -0.78 17.24
N LYS A 285 -6.33 -1.61 16.92
CA LYS A 285 -7.19 -1.45 15.76
C LYS A 285 -8.25 -0.39 16.03
N HIS A 286 -8.29 0.67 15.22
CA HIS A 286 -9.37 1.64 15.26
C HIS A 286 -10.53 1.18 14.38
N THR A 287 -11.72 1.06 14.98
CA THR A 287 -12.94 0.83 14.22
C THR A 287 -13.45 2.16 13.65
N PRO A 288 -13.68 2.27 12.34
CA PRO A 288 -14.21 3.49 11.73
C PRO A 288 -15.49 3.97 12.41
N ALA A 289 -15.59 5.27 12.58
CA ALA A 289 -16.76 5.93 13.16
C ALA A 289 -17.11 7.19 12.36
N ALA A 290 -18.35 7.63 12.46
CA ALA A 290 -18.76 8.89 11.84
C ALA A 290 -17.95 10.07 12.38
N GLY A 291 -17.45 10.89 11.48
CA GLY A 291 -16.53 12.00 11.73
C GLY A 291 -15.05 11.67 11.53
N ASP A 292 -14.69 10.42 11.35
CA ASP A 292 -13.34 10.02 10.97
C ASP A 292 -13.04 10.42 9.50
N TYR A 293 -11.77 10.42 9.13
CA TYR A 293 -11.33 10.81 7.79
C TYR A 293 -10.72 9.62 7.06
N LEU A 294 -11.25 9.31 5.88
CA LEU A 294 -10.66 8.33 4.97
C LEU A 294 -9.49 8.97 4.21
N LEU A 295 -8.35 8.30 4.18
CA LEU A 295 -7.16 8.69 3.42
C LEU A 295 -7.11 7.98 2.07
N ASN A 296 -6.33 8.52 1.13
CA ASN A 296 -6.17 7.99 -0.23
C ASN A 296 -5.46 6.63 -0.32
N ASP A 297 -4.91 6.15 0.77
CA ASP A 297 -4.27 4.82 0.90
C ASP A 297 -5.12 3.82 1.72
N GLY A 298 -6.36 4.18 2.05
CA GLY A 298 -7.27 3.38 2.86
C GLY A 298 -7.12 3.57 4.37
N GLY A 299 -6.18 4.40 4.82
CA GLY A 299 -6.02 4.76 6.22
C GLY A 299 -7.20 5.57 6.76
N ILE A 300 -7.44 5.47 8.05
CA ILE A 300 -8.48 6.23 8.77
C ILE A 300 -7.82 7.10 9.83
N VAL A 301 -8.05 8.40 9.77
CA VAL A 301 -7.68 9.32 10.85
C VAL A 301 -8.89 9.54 11.74
N PRO A 302 -8.84 9.13 13.03
CA PRO A 302 -9.95 9.33 13.95
C PRO A 302 -10.28 10.81 14.15
N LYS A 303 -11.57 11.13 14.25
CA LYS A 303 -12.03 12.51 14.56
C LYS A 303 -11.45 13.04 15.87
N THR A 304 -11.17 12.16 16.82
CA THR A 304 -10.60 12.47 18.14
C THR A 304 -9.08 12.64 18.12
N ALA A 305 -8.41 12.36 17.00
CA ALA A 305 -6.96 12.49 16.90
C ALA A 305 -6.52 13.93 17.09
N THR A 306 -5.55 14.14 18.00
CA THR A 306 -4.90 15.43 18.28
C THR A 306 -3.39 15.39 18.06
N ASN A 307 -2.82 14.19 17.85
CA ASN A 307 -1.42 14.00 17.55
C ASN A 307 -1.06 14.66 16.21
N THR A 308 -0.08 15.56 16.19
CA THR A 308 0.28 16.35 15.01
C THR A 308 0.77 15.49 13.83
N SER A 309 1.45 14.36 14.10
CA SER A 309 1.91 13.45 13.03
C SER A 309 0.74 12.72 12.37
N ILE A 310 -0.28 12.34 13.16
CA ILE A 310 -1.51 11.73 12.61
C ILE A 310 -2.32 12.80 11.87
N LEU A 311 -2.46 13.99 12.45
CA LEU A 311 -3.16 15.09 11.80
C LEU A 311 -2.50 15.50 10.49
N GLY A 312 -1.18 15.42 10.37
CA GLY A 312 -0.45 15.64 9.11
C GLY A 312 -0.86 14.69 7.98
N CYS A 313 -1.42 13.51 8.30
CA CYS A 313 -1.97 12.60 7.29
C CYS A 313 -3.22 13.15 6.62
N LEU A 314 -3.90 14.14 7.21
CA LEU A 314 -5.08 14.78 6.63
C LEU A 314 -4.79 15.53 5.32
N SER A 315 -3.52 15.81 5.01
CA SER A 315 -3.11 16.27 3.68
C SER A 315 -3.48 15.28 2.55
N ARG A 316 -3.71 14.02 2.89
CA ARG A 316 -4.10 12.93 2.00
C ARG A 316 -5.57 12.50 2.17
N ALA A 317 -6.35 13.27 2.91
CA ALA A 317 -7.75 12.94 3.16
C ALA A 317 -8.61 13.01 1.89
N VAL A 318 -9.41 11.98 1.68
CA VAL A 318 -10.39 11.86 0.59
C VAL A 318 -11.73 12.44 1.02
N GLY A 319 -12.17 12.14 2.26
CA GLY A 319 -13.45 12.59 2.78
C GLY A 319 -13.66 12.30 4.24
N VAL A 320 -14.82 12.69 4.74
CA VAL A 320 -15.28 12.45 6.12
C VAL A 320 -16.26 11.30 6.14
N VAL A 321 -16.06 10.33 7.02
CA VAL A 321 -17.01 9.23 7.26
C VAL A 321 -18.31 9.79 7.81
N THR A 322 -19.40 9.55 7.14
CA THR A 322 -20.73 10.03 7.56
C THR A 322 -21.55 8.96 8.27
N SER A 323 -21.33 7.71 7.91
CA SER A 323 -22.04 6.56 8.47
C SER A 323 -21.21 5.29 8.33
N VAL A 324 -21.32 4.38 9.27
CA VAL A 324 -20.72 3.04 9.25
C VAL A 324 -21.78 1.94 9.06
N SER A 325 -22.93 2.31 8.55
CA SER A 325 -24.05 1.41 8.29
C SER A 325 -24.45 1.48 6.81
N PRO A 326 -23.70 0.79 5.92
CA PRO A 326 -24.01 0.76 4.50
C PRO A 326 -25.30 -0.01 4.22
N SER A 327 -25.95 0.27 3.06
CA SER A 327 -27.13 -0.44 2.60
C SER A 327 -26.80 -1.88 2.23
N GLU A 328 -27.80 -2.74 2.13
CA GLU A 328 -27.61 -4.12 1.69
C GLU A 328 -27.12 -4.21 0.22
N ALA A 329 -27.51 -3.25 -0.62
CA ALA A 329 -27.02 -3.15 -1.98
C ALA A 329 -25.52 -2.83 -2.04
N ASP A 330 -25.06 -1.94 -1.18
CA ASP A 330 -23.64 -1.57 -1.09
C ASP A 330 -22.81 -2.70 -0.47
N LYS A 331 -23.30 -3.34 0.59
CA LYS A 331 -22.66 -4.54 1.16
C LYS A 331 -22.51 -5.66 0.13
N SER A 332 -23.55 -5.90 -0.65
CA SER A 332 -23.54 -6.92 -1.71
C SER A 332 -22.55 -6.58 -2.84
N ALA A 333 -22.25 -5.30 -3.03
CA ALA A 333 -21.25 -4.82 -3.98
C ALA A 333 -19.82 -4.82 -3.40
N GLY A 334 -19.64 -5.19 -2.12
CA GLY A 334 -18.35 -5.28 -1.44
C GLY A 334 -18.00 -4.07 -0.56
N TYR A 335 -18.85 -3.06 -0.48
CA TYR A 335 -18.64 -1.87 0.34
C TYR A 335 -19.27 -2.09 1.72
N THR A 336 -18.48 -2.56 2.68
CA THR A 336 -19.00 -3.06 3.96
C THR A 336 -18.77 -2.13 5.14
N HIS A 337 -17.99 -1.05 4.96
CA HIS A 337 -17.57 -0.20 6.07
C HIS A 337 -18.43 1.05 6.26
N GLY A 338 -18.97 1.62 5.18
CA GLY A 338 -19.85 2.78 5.31
C GLY A 338 -19.77 3.77 4.16
N TYR A 339 -20.02 5.04 4.50
CA TYR A 339 -20.09 6.14 3.54
C TYR A 339 -19.18 7.27 3.92
N VAL A 340 -18.57 7.88 2.90
CA VAL A 340 -17.66 9.02 3.03
C VAL A 340 -18.18 10.16 2.17
N MET A 341 -18.30 11.35 2.77
CA MET A 341 -18.63 12.60 2.09
C MET A 341 -17.36 13.30 1.61
N ALA A 342 -17.35 13.75 0.37
CA ALA A 342 -16.25 14.50 -0.21
C ALA A 342 -15.91 15.79 0.57
N LEU A 343 -14.64 16.18 0.57
CA LEU A 343 -14.17 17.40 1.23
C LEU A 343 -14.51 18.68 0.45
N GLN A 344 -14.87 18.55 -0.82
CA GLN A 344 -15.16 19.67 -1.72
C GLN A 344 -16.49 19.43 -2.44
N ASN A 345 -17.09 20.53 -2.91
CA ASN A 345 -18.23 20.46 -3.81
C ASN A 345 -17.77 20.09 -5.22
N ALA A 346 -18.49 19.21 -5.89
CA ALA A 346 -18.31 18.93 -7.31
C ALA A 346 -18.94 20.04 -8.20
N SER A 347 -19.98 20.69 -7.67
CA SER A 347 -20.58 21.88 -8.28
C SER A 347 -21.22 22.76 -7.21
N THR A 348 -21.24 24.05 -7.44
CA THR A 348 -21.96 25.03 -6.61
C THR A 348 -23.29 25.45 -7.23
N SER A 349 -23.56 25.01 -8.47
CA SER A 349 -24.78 25.39 -9.22
C SER A 349 -25.05 24.33 -10.30
N ALA A 350 -25.80 23.28 -9.97
CA ALA A 350 -26.19 22.23 -10.89
C ALA A 350 -27.67 21.90 -10.73
N ALA A 351 -28.40 21.77 -11.83
CA ALA A 351 -29.75 21.23 -11.79
C ALA A 351 -29.71 19.71 -11.57
N TRP A 352 -30.70 19.17 -10.88
CA TRP A 352 -30.84 17.72 -10.75
C TRP A 352 -31.07 17.07 -12.12
N SER A 353 -31.97 17.67 -12.90
CA SER A 353 -32.24 17.37 -14.30
C SER A 353 -32.67 18.67 -15.02
N ASN A 354 -32.33 18.81 -16.29
CA ASN A 354 -32.70 19.99 -17.08
C ASN A 354 -34.04 19.83 -17.81
N SER A 355 -34.74 18.71 -17.60
CA SER A 355 -35.95 18.38 -18.33
C SER A 355 -37.19 19.02 -17.73
N THR A 356 -38.05 19.55 -18.59
CA THR A 356 -39.41 19.94 -18.25
C THR A 356 -40.39 18.74 -18.32
N SER A 357 -39.95 17.61 -18.88
CA SER A 357 -40.69 16.32 -18.91
C SER A 357 -40.00 15.38 -17.96
N TYR A 358 -40.36 15.44 -16.72
CA TYR A 358 -39.79 14.68 -15.65
C TYR A 358 -40.25 13.23 -15.66
N ASP A 359 -39.32 12.30 -15.67
CA ASP A 359 -39.63 10.88 -15.51
C ASP A 359 -39.40 10.46 -14.06
N GLU A 360 -40.36 9.77 -13.50
CA GLU A 360 -40.15 9.04 -12.25
C GLU A 360 -39.41 7.76 -12.59
N VAL A 361 -38.15 7.70 -12.18
CA VAL A 361 -37.30 6.56 -12.54
C VAL A 361 -36.84 5.82 -11.34
N LEU A 362 -36.54 6.52 -10.27
CA LEU A 362 -35.89 5.91 -9.13
C LEU A 362 -36.93 5.71 -8.08
N MET A 363 -37.70 5.95 -7.52
CA MET A 363 -38.70 5.67 -6.49
C MET A 363 -39.63 6.86 -6.30
N ASN A 364 -40.90 6.59 -6.44
CA ASN A 364 -41.94 7.54 -6.09
C ASN A 364 -42.07 7.62 -4.56
N HIS A 365 -41.49 8.66 -3.97
CA HIS A 365 -41.53 8.89 -2.52
C HIS A 365 -42.77 9.68 -2.05
N THR A 366 -43.71 10.01 -2.91
CA THR A 366 -44.88 10.80 -2.54
C THR A 366 -45.76 10.17 -1.45
N THR A 367 -45.67 8.87 -1.29
CA THR A 367 -46.41 8.09 -0.27
C THR A 367 -45.52 7.62 0.88
N GLN A 368 -44.21 7.94 0.85
CA GLN A 368 -43.28 7.45 1.85
C GLN A 368 -43.42 8.19 3.18
N THR A 369 -43.35 7.42 4.27
CA THR A 369 -43.31 7.99 5.63
C THR A 369 -41.91 8.50 5.92
N TYR A 370 -41.79 9.36 6.91
CA TYR A 370 -40.48 9.85 7.42
C TYR A 370 -39.49 8.69 7.65
N ASP A 371 -39.90 7.66 8.38
CA ASP A 371 -39.04 6.50 8.70
C ASP A 371 -38.56 5.73 7.47
N THR A 372 -39.25 5.81 6.38
CA THR A 372 -38.85 5.11 5.15
C THR A 372 -37.82 5.90 4.38
N PHE A 373 -38.01 7.21 4.18
CA PHE A 373 -37.09 7.97 3.35
C PHE A 373 -35.74 8.25 4.04
N ILE A 374 -35.70 8.45 5.38
CA ILE A 374 -34.45 8.63 6.11
C ILE A 374 -33.58 7.37 6.16
N LYS A 375 -34.18 6.19 6.00
CA LYS A 375 -33.48 4.91 5.92
C LYS A 375 -32.98 4.57 4.51
N TYR A 376 -33.41 5.33 3.50
CA TYR A 376 -33.04 5.07 2.13
C TYR A 376 -31.64 5.55 1.82
N LYS A 377 -30.67 4.62 1.76
CA LYS A 377 -29.23 4.91 1.62
C LYS A 377 -28.63 4.49 0.28
N ASP A 378 -29.43 4.17 -0.72
CA ASP A 378 -28.97 3.65 -2.01
C ASP A 378 -28.57 4.75 -3.02
N GLY A 379 -27.81 5.76 -2.57
CA GLY A 379 -27.36 6.87 -3.41
C GLY A 379 -26.50 6.43 -4.58
N ARG A 380 -25.62 5.45 -4.36
CA ARG A 380 -24.80 4.85 -5.42
C ARG A 380 -25.66 4.15 -6.45
N LEU A 381 -26.55 3.29 -6.01
CA LEU A 381 -27.47 2.56 -6.92
C LEU A 381 -28.35 3.51 -7.75
N ASN A 382 -28.87 4.57 -7.13
CA ASN A 382 -29.62 5.60 -7.83
C ASN A 382 -28.79 6.26 -8.95
N THR A 383 -27.56 6.66 -8.60
CA THR A 383 -26.64 7.31 -9.55
C THR A 383 -26.26 6.35 -10.68
N ASP A 384 -25.88 5.12 -10.35
CA ASP A 384 -25.54 4.08 -11.33
C ASP A 384 -26.72 3.76 -12.27
N THR A 385 -27.94 3.79 -11.75
CA THR A 385 -29.16 3.61 -12.56
C THR A 385 -29.31 4.74 -13.58
N ILE A 386 -29.16 6.01 -13.16
CA ILE A 386 -29.22 7.16 -14.06
C ILE A 386 -28.12 7.12 -15.12
N VAL A 387 -26.90 6.74 -14.73
CA VAL A 387 -25.76 6.65 -15.64
C VAL A 387 -25.93 5.54 -16.67
N SER A 388 -26.40 4.37 -16.24
CA SER A 388 -26.44 3.16 -17.08
C SER A 388 -27.66 3.07 -17.99
N LEU A 389 -28.82 3.51 -17.53
CA LEU A 389 -30.05 3.35 -18.29
C LEU A 389 -30.32 4.50 -19.23
N GLY A 390 -29.65 5.66 -19.03
CA GLY A 390 -30.06 6.87 -19.69
C GLY A 390 -31.59 6.84 -19.63
N LEU A 391 -32.19 7.46 -18.67
CA LEU A 391 -33.61 7.34 -18.38
C LEU A 391 -34.45 7.38 -19.66
N ALA A 392 -35.55 6.63 -19.70
CA ALA A 392 -36.34 6.26 -20.86
C ALA A 392 -36.65 7.39 -21.89
N LYS A 393 -36.38 8.63 -21.53
CA LYS A 393 -36.61 9.82 -22.39
C LYS A 393 -35.36 10.68 -22.61
N GLN A 394 -34.25 10.49 -21.86
CA GLN A 394 -33.06 11.32 -21.99
C GLN A 394 -31.77 10.55 -21.78
N THR A 395 -30.82 10.71 -22.68
CA THR A 395 -29.47 10.17 -22.54
C THR A 395 -28.73 10.88 -21.39
N TYR A 396 -28.06 10.13 -20.54
CA TYR A 396 -27.19 10.69 -19.49
C TYR A 396 -26.10 11.58 -20.09
N SER A 397 -26.02 12.81 -19.61
CA SER A 397 -24.98 13.78 -20.00
C SER A 397 -24.86 14.91 -18.98
N ALA A 398 -23.83 15.75 -19.13
CA ALA A 398 -23.66 16.96 -18.34
C ALA A 398 -24.82 17.97 -18.47
N THR A 399 -25.57 17.92 -19.56
CA THR A 399 -26.70 18.82 -19.80
C THR A 399 -28.03 18.25 -19.36
N THR A 400 -28.20 16.94 -19.35
CA THR A 400 -29.47 16.29 -18.97
C THR A 400 -29.58 16.00 -17.49
N TYR A 401 -28.47 15.60 -16.85
CA TYR A 401 -28.38 15.31 -15.40
C TYR A 401 -27.16 15.98 -14.77
N PRO A 402 -27.10 17.33 -14.75
CA PRO A 402 -25.91 18.08 -14.31
C PRO A 402 -25.41 17.69 -12.93
N ALA A 403 -26.29 17.48 -11.95
CA ALA A 403 -25.88 17.14 -10.58
C ALA A 403 -25.25 15.75 -10.50
N HIS A 404 -25.85 14.73 -11.16
CA HIS A 404 -25.29 13.38 -11.20
C HIS A 404 -23.98 13.36 -12.00
N TYR A 405 -23.93 14.09 -13.11
CA TYR A 405 -22.72 14.20 -13.92
C TYR A 405 -21.58 14.83 -13.14
N ALA A 406 -21.85 15.90 -12.41
CA ALA A 406 -20.84 16.56 -11.55
C ALA A 406 -20.34 15.60 -10.46
N ALA A 407 -21.23 14.85 -9.82
CA ALA A 407 -20.85 13.89 -8.78
C ALA A 407 -19.97 12.74 -9.32
N VAL A 408 -20.38 12.12 -10.42
CA VAL A 408 -19.65 10.98 -11.02
C VAL A 408 -18.29 11.37 -11.59
N ASN A 409 -18.18 12.57 -12.15
CA ASN A 409 -16.92 13.08 -12.73
C ASN A 409 -16.07 13.88 -11.73
N PHE A 410 -16.42 13.84 -10.45
CA PHE A 410 -15.63 14.49 -9.41
C PHE A 410 -14.34 13.71 -9.16
N SER A 411 -13.21 14.39 -9.22
CA SER A 411 -11.89 13.79 -8.98
C SER A 411 -11.37 14.01 -7.54
N GLY A 412 -11.89 15.05 -6.87
CA GLY A 412 -11.34 15.47 -5.57
C GLY A 412 -9.94 16.06 -5.68
N ALA A 413 -9.35 16.39 -4.53
CA ALA A 413 -7.97 16.86 -4.44
C ALA A 413 -6.94 15.72 -4.41
N VAL A 414 -7.37 14.53 -4.01
CA VAL A 414 -6.56 13.31 -3.93
C VAL A 414 -7.34 12.12 -4.49
N ALA A 415 -6.62 11.11 -4.97
CA ALA A 415 -7.23 9.91 -5.53
C ALA A 415 -8.01 9.11 -4.48
N VAL A 416 -9.07 8.45 -4.90
CA VAL A 416 -9.84 7.52 -4.07
C VAL A 416 -9.04 6.23 -3.87
N PRO A 417 -8.99 5.65 -2.66
CA PRO A 417 -8.25 4.40 -2.43
C PRO A 417 -8.93 3.21 -3.12
N THR A 418 -8.13 2.20 -3.42
CA THR A 418 -8.63 0.93 -3.96
C THR A 418 -9.63 0.30 -2.99
N GLY A 419 -10.68 -0.32 -3.52
CA GLY A 419 -11.73 -0.96 -2.71
C GLY A 419 -12.91 -0.05 -2.37
N CYS A 420 -12.84 1.24 -2.70
CA CYS A 420 -13.98 2.15 -2.61
C CYS A 420 -14.77 2.21 -3.92
N SER A 421 -16.01 2.66 -3.84
CA SER A 421 -16.82 2.97 -5.02
C SER A 421 -16.30 4.21 -5.74
N ASN A 422 -16.78 4.44 -6.97
CA ASN A 422 -16.70 5.76 -7.57
C ASN A 422 -17.54 6.78 -6.77
N TRP A 423 -17.28 8.07 -7.00
CA TRP A 423 -18.11 9.14 -6.47
C TRP A 423 -19.51 9.10 -7.05
N TYR A 424 -20.50 9.40 -6.24
CA TYR A 424 -21.92 9.44 -6.64
C TYR A 424 -22.69 10.55 -5.89
N LEU A 425 -23.90 10.85 -6.35
CA LEU A 425 -24.80 11.79 -5.67
C LEU A 425 -25.48 11.06 -4.50
N PRO A 426 -25.34 11.53 -3.25
CA PRO A 426 -25.87 10.83 -2.07
C PRO A 426 -27.38 10.72 -2.08
N SER A 427 -27.92 9.70 -1.43
CA SER A 427 -29.36 9.61 -1.17
C SER A 427 -29.78 10.53 -0.02
N ILE A 428 -31.09 10.69 0.15
CA ILE A 428 -31.67 11.47 1.25
C ILE A 428 -31.29 10.89 2.63
N GLY A 429 -31.26 9.57 2.78
CA GLY A 429 -30.85 8.92 4.04
C GLY A 429 -29.36 9.10 4.35
N GLN A 430 -28.51 9.19 3.33
CA GLN A 430 -27.10 9.51 3.52
C GLN A 430 -26.90 10.97 3.94
N MET A 431 -27.70 11.91 3.44
CA MET A 431 -27.71 13.30 3.90
C MET A 431 -28.34 13.45 5.30
N TYR A 432 -29.29 12.60 5.65
CA TYR A 432 -29.79 12.49 7.02
C TYR A 432 -28.68 12.08 7.99
N ASP A 433 -27.85 11.09 7.62
CA ASP A 433 -26.70 10.68 8.41
C ASP A 433 -25.69 11.82 8.63
N VAL A 434 -25.50 12.74 7.69
CA VAL A 434 -24.68 13.94 7.88
C VAL A 434 -25.22 14.80 9.04
N ALA A 435 -26.52 15.07 9.05
CA ALA A 435 -27.13 15.88 10.10
C ALA A 435 -27.05 15.20 11.47
N VAL A 436 -27.35 13.91 11.54
CA VAL A 436 -27.40 13.17 12.80
C VAL A 436 -26.01 12.83 13.32
N ASN A 437 -25.16 12.29 12.48
CA ASN A 437 -23.88 11.72 12.91
C ASN A 437 -22.75 12.76 13.00
N LEU A 438 -22.71 13.73 12.10
CA LEU A 438 -21.67 14.76 12.10
C LEU A 438 -22.04 16.02 12.89
N TYR A 439 -23.32 16.35 12.96
CA TYR A 439 -23.80 17.47 13.73
C TYR A 439 -24.42 17.04 15.08
N SER A 440 -24.49 15.73 15.36
CA SER A 440 -25.02 15.17 16.61
C SER A 440 -26.47 15.57 16.90
N GLN A 441 -27.29 15.74 15.86
CA GLN A 441 -28.71 15.96 16.05
C GLN A 441 -29.35 14.68 16.56
N THR A 442 -30.23 14.83 17.53
CA THR A 442 -31.13 13.74 17.94
C THR A 442 -32.04 13.38 16.77
N GLU A 443 -32.46 12.12 16.69
CA GLU A 443 -33.50 11.73 15.76
C GLU A 443 -34.67 12.71 15.86
N VAL A 444 -35.12 13.22 14.72
CA VAL A 444 -36.20 14.20 14.70
C VAL A 444 -37.42 13.54 15.27
N PRO A 445 -37.98 14.05 16.37
CA PRO A 445 -39.25 13.53 16.83
C PRO A 445 -40.25 13.72 15.70
N SER A 446 -41.02 12.73 15.45
CA SER A 446 -41.98 12.44 14.41
C SER A 446 -42.95 13.58 13.97
N ASN A 447 -42.48 14.78 13.76
CA ASN A 447 -43.19 15.80 13.00
C ASN A 447 -43.06 15.43 11.51
N SER A 448 -43.45 14.21 11.21
CA SER A 448 -43.40 13.60 9.90
C SER A 448 -44.50 14.19 9.04
N LEU A 449 -44.23 15.35 8.49
CA LEU A 449 -44.95 15.79 7.32
C LEU A 449 -44.45 14.92 6.17
N THR A 450 -45.35 14.44 5.37
CA THR A 450 -45.03 13.60 4.22
C THR A 450 -43.98 14.28 3.35
N GLY A 451 -42.75 13.75 3.35
CA GLY A 451 -41.69 14.18 2.43
C GLY A 451 -40.76 15.29 2.87
N TYR A 452 -40.73 15.73 4.14
CA TYR A 452 -39.64 16.56 4.67
C TYR A 452 -39.51 16.47 6.19
N CYS A 453 -38.31 16.78 6.69
CA CYS A 453 -38.07 16.98 8.13
C CYS A 453 -37.14 18.16 8.34
N TYR A 454 -37.16 18.73 9.55
CA TYR A 454 -36.28 19.84 9.88
C TYR A 454 -35.89 19.88 11.35
N TRP A 455 -34.74 20.49 11.60
CA TRP A 455 -34.23 20.82 12.93
C TRP A 455 -34.24 22.33 13.09
N SER A 456 -35.09 22.82 13.99
CA SER A 456 -35.35 24.25 14.15
C SER A 456 -34.20 24.95 14.85
N GLY A 457 -33.86 26.18 14.39
CA GLY A 457 -32.86 27.03 15.02
C GLY A 457 -31.40 26.54 14.90
N THR A 458 -31.11 25.66 13.95
CA THR A 458 -29.84 24.92 13.92
C THR A 458 -28.97 25.11 12.65
N SER A 459 -29.45 25.84 11.63
CA SER A 459 -28.73 25.88 10.33
C SER A 459 -27.32 26.49 10.44
N SER A 460 -27.16 27.60 11.17
CA SER A 460 -25.85 28.23 11.35
C SER A 460 -24.91 27.37 12.19
N ALA A 461 -25.42 26.75 13.26
CA ALA A 461 -24.65 25.82 14.07
C ALA A 461 -24.26 24.55 13.30
N ALA A 462 -25.16 24.03 12.46
CA ALA A 462 -24.88 22.89 11.57
C ALA A 462 -23.80 23.23 10.54
N ALA A 463 -23.92 24.36 9.85
CA ALA A 463 -22.92 24.82 8.89
C ALA A 463 -21.54 24.99 9.56
N THR A 464 -21.49 25.57 10.76
CA THR A 464 -20.27 25.72 11.56
C THR A 464 -19.68 24.37 11.96
N ALA A 465 -20.49 23.46 12.49
CA ALA A 465 -20.03 22.14 12.93
C ALA A 465 -19.50 21.29 11.77
N LEU A 466 -20.22 21.28 10.63
CA LEU A 466 -19.76 20.56 9.44
C LEU A 466 -18.51 21.19 8.82
N SER A 467 -18.41 22.53 8.84
CA SER A 467 -17.21 23.25 8.39
C SER A 467 -16.00 22.99 9.28
N ALA A 468 -16.18 22.66 10.56
CA ALA A 468 -15.08 22.31 11.45
C ALA A 468 -14.32 21.06 10.97
N TYR A 469 -15.00 20.06 10.39
CA TYR A 469 -14.34 18.91 9.77
C TYR A 469 -13.48 19.34 8.59
N MET A 470 -13.98 20.24 7.75
CA MET A 470 -13.25 20.77 6.59
C MET A 470 -12.06 21.63 7.01
N THR A 471 -12.24 22.48 8.03
CA THR A 471 -11.18 23.31 8.61
C THR A 471 -10.07 22.45 9.20
N LYS A 472 -10.41 21.34 9.87
CA LYS A 472 -9.40 20.41 10.42
C LYS A 472 -8.52 19.84 9.30
N VAL A 473 -9.09 19.50 8.15
CA VAL A 473 -8.33 19.05 6.99
C VAL A 473 -7.45 20.17 6.43
N SER A 474 -8.03 21.36 6.17
CA SER A 474 -7.29 22.49 5.58
C SER A 474 -6.16 22.98 6.48
N SER A 475 -6.35 22.99 7.79
CA SER A 475 -5.32 23.38 8.78
C SER A 475 -4.16 22.39 8.86
N ASN A 476 -4.30 21.19 8.28
CA ASN A 476 -3.30 20.15 8.27
C ASN A 476 -2.81 19.81 6.83
N GLY A 477 -2.90 20.78 5.92
CA GLY A 477 -2.31 20.71 4.59
C GLY A 477 -3.17 20.01 3.53
N GLY A 478 -4.40 19.60 3.85
CA GLY A 478 -5.36 19.07 2.87
C GLY A 478 -6.20 20.17 2.21
N THR A 479 -6.98 19.80 1.20
CA THR A 479 -7.87 20.71 0.48
C THR A 479 -9.33 20.39 0.80
N ALA A 480 -10.04 21.35 1.38
CA ALA A 480 -11.44 21.17 1.76
C ALA A 480 -12.22 22.48 1.65
N THR A 481 -13.51 22.39 1.35
CA THR A 481 -14.45 23.51 1.28
C THR A 481 -15.53 23.36 2.36
N GLY A 482 -15.66 24.35 3.22
CA GLY A 482 -16.68 24.40 4.27
C GLY A 482 -18.11 24.50 3.74
N PHE A 483 -19.04 24.46 4.64
CA PHE A 483 -20.46 24.76 4.42
C PHE A 483 -20.73 26.20 4.85
N THR A 484 -21.58 26.89 4.12
CA THR A 484 -22.04 28.21 4.51
C THR A 484 -23.49 28.16 4.95
N ASN A 485 -23.90 29.14 5.74
CA ASN A 485 -25.27 29.25 6.24
C ASN A 485 -26.10 30.23 5.36
N SER A 486 -25.76 30.36 4.09
CA SER A 486 -26.35 31.36 3.20
C SER A 486 -27.45 30.79 2.31
N ASN A 487 -28.35 30.00 2.87
CA ASN A 487 -29.45 29.37 2.13
C ASN A 487 -28.94 28.39 1.04
N GLU A 488 -27.90 27.65 1.36
CA GLU A 488 -27.36 26.62 0.47
C GLU A 488 -28.22 25.36 0.50
N TYR A 489 -28.47 24.85 -0.69
CA TYR A 489 -29.16 23.60 -0.95
C TYR A 489 -28.20 22.61 -1.56
N TYR A 490 -28.19 21.36 -1.06
CA TYR A 490 -27.37 20.26 -1.57
C TYR A 490 -28.27 19.16 -2.13
N TRP A 491 -28.12 18.86 -3.39
CA TRP A 491 -28.89 17.80 -4.03
C TRP A 491 -28.64 16.43 -3.42
N THR A 492 -29.68 15.61 -3.44
CA THR A 492 -29.59 14.16 -3.27
C THR A 492 -30.01 13.44 -4.55
N SER A 493 -29.64 12.16 -4.68
CA SER A 493 -30.08 11.32 -5.79
C SER A 493 -31.54 10.84 -5.66
N SER A 494 -32.16 11.07 -4.51
CA SER A 494 -33.51 10.60 -4.22
C SER A 494 -34.56 11.49 -4.86
N GLU A 495 -35.39 10.91 -5.70
CA GLU A 495 -36.57 11.59 -6.26
C GLU A 495 -37.74 11.60 -5.27
N TYR A 496 -38.47 12.69 -5.25
CA TYR A 496 -39.74 12.75 -4.56
C TYR A 496 -40.92 12.49 -5.51
N SER A 497 -40.88 13.07 -6.71
CA SER A 497 -41.85 12.91 -7.76
C SER A 497 -41.23 13.12 -9.14
N SER A 498 -42.03 13.05 -10.20
CA SER A 498 -41.57 13.35 -11.54
C SER A 498 -40.88 14.70 -11.68
N SER A 499 -41.25 15.72 -10.89
CA SER A 499 -40.74 17.09 -10.98
C SER A 499 -39.90 17.52 -9.78
N LEU A 500 -39.86 16.75 -8.69
CA LEU A 500 -39.20 17.14 -7.45
C LEU A 500 -38.17 16.09 -7.01
N ALA A 501 -37.04 16.56 -6.48
CA ALA A 501 -36.04 15.74 -5.84
C ALA A 501 -35.69 16.27 -4.44
N TYR A 502 -35.15 15.39 -3.59
CA TYR A 502 -34.77 15.77 -2.23
C TYR A 502 -33.44 16.52 -2.18
N SER A 503 -33.33 17.40 -1.17
CA SER A 503 -32.14 18.18 -0.86
C SER A 503 -31.94 18.36 0.63
N LEU A 504 -30.69 18.52 1.07
CA LEU A 504 -30.33 19.08 2.37
C LEU A 504 -30.21 20.60 2.21
N ASN A 505 -30.82 21.36 3.13
CA ASN A 505 -30.89 22.82 3.02
C ASN A 505 -30.54 23.50 4.36
N PHE A 506 -29.60 24.45 4.27
CA PHE A 506 -29.29 25.37 5.36
C PHE A 506 -30.16 26.63 5.23
N GLY A 507 -31.41 26.55 5.70
CA GLY A 507 -32.43 27.55 5.44
C GLY A 507 -32.14 28.93 6.07
N SER A 508 -32.54 29.97 5.37
CA SER A 508 -32.43 31.36 5.84
C SER A 508 -33.18 31.66 7.14
N GLY A 509 -34.17 30.83 7.48
CA GLY A 509 -34.92 30.92 8.75
C GLY A 509 -34.24 30.28 9.94
N GLY A 510 -32.98 29.86 9.83
CA GLY A 510 -32.25 29.28 10.95
C GLY A 510 -32.47 27.77 11.17
N SER A 511 -33.15 27.07 10.27
CA SER A 511 -33.39 25.61 10.36
C SER A 511 -32.62 24.83 9.34
N LEU A 512 -32.19 23.63 9.71
CA LEU A 512 -31.64 22.64 8.78
C LEU A 512 -32.78 21.77 8.27
N TYR A 513 -32.96 21.68 6.95
CA TYR A 513 -34.05 20.93 6.32
C TYR A 513 -33.51 19.79 5.47
N LEU A 514 -34.15 18.64 5.56
CA LEU A 514 -34.25 17.68 4.47
C LEU A 514 -35.59 17.94 3.79
N SER A 515 -35.55 18.53 2.61
CA SER A 515 -36.70 19.02 1.88
C SER A 515 -36.64 18.61 0.42
N ARG A 516 -37.50 19.16 -0.38
CA ARG A 516 -37.58 18.88 -1.82
C ARG A 516 -37.54 20.17 -2.64
N GLY A 517 -36.96 20.10 -3.81
CA GLY A 517 -36.93 21.20 -4.75
C GLY A 517 -37.26 20.76 -6.16
N SER A 518 -37.65 21.70 -7.01
CA SER A 518 -37.85 21.43 -8.43
C SER A 518 -36.52 20.98 -9.05
N LYS A 519 -36.55 19.93 -9.89
CA LYS A 519 -35.36 19.32 -10.47
C LYS A 519 -34.55 20.26 -11.36
N ASP A 520 -35.15 21.32 -11.86
CA ASP A 520 -34.52 22.38 -12.66
C ASP A 520 -33.87 23.49 -11.81
N ASN A 521 -34.12 23.52 -10.48
CA ASN A 521 -33.38 24.41 -9.59
C ASN A 521 -31.89 24.06 -9.60
N THR A 522 -31.03 25.08 -9.43
CA THR A 522 -29.60 24.86 -9.35
C THR A 522 -29.13 24.86 -7.89
N TYR A 523 -28.60 23.74 -7.44
CA TYR A 523 -28.11 23.55 -6.08
C TYR A 523 -26.66 23.04 -6.07
N TYR A 524 -26.06 22.96 -4.88
CA TYR A 524 -24.75 22.40 -4.66
C TYR A 524 -24.75 20.88 -4.83
N VAL A 525 -23.61 20.36 -5.26
CA VAL A 525 -23.36 18.92 -5.34
C VAL A 525 -22.19 18.57 -4.45
N ARG A 526 -22.42 17.81 -3.39
CA ARG A 526 -21.40 17.25 -2.51
C ARG A 526 -21.39 15.73 -2.69
N PRO A 527 -20.39 15.16 -3.40
CA PRO A 527 -20.35 13.75 -3.68
C PRO A 527 -20.09 12.87 -2.46
N PHE A 528 -20.51 11.63 -2.57
CA PHE A 528 -20.23 10.56 -1.60
C PHE A 528 -19.55 9.39 -2.29
N LEU A 529 -18.90 8.55 -1.50
CA LEU A 529 -18.45 7.22 -1.90
C LEU A 529 -18.80 6.21 -0.81
N ALA A 530 -18.86 4.92 -1.19
CA ALA A 530 -18.98 3.78 -0.28
C ALA A 530 -17.61 3.09 -0.17
N PHE A 531 -17.27 2.61 1.05
CA PHE A 531 -15.99 1.96 1.32
C PHE A 531 -16.14 0.72 2.17
#